data_98d9cdf3bd1280dc0d45227783170eba
#
_entry.id   98d9cdf3bd1280dc0d45227783170eba
#
_cell.length_a   1.000
_cell.length_b   1.000
_cell.length_c   1.000
_cell.angle_alpha   90.00
_cell.angle_beta   90.00
_cell.angle_gamma   90.00
#
_symmetry.space_group_name_H-M   'P 1'
#
loop_
_entity.id
_entity.type
_entity.pdbx_description
1 polymer ?
#
loop_
_entity_poly.entity_id
_entity_poly.type
_entity_poly.pdbx_seq_one_letter_code
_entity_poly.pdbx_strand_id
1 'polypeptide(L)'
;MTATVFTPADIQPNPRKTTSVRRLGQVDIARLREAVLALPEATWDSENAEKPNRFEALDRTRHIVFRFVSDFQDWRKHYELPLWESWRALLEPVMRQAVAPYGYANAEFPRVMLARMAPGGVIKPHRDANPAAKWPHKIHVPLLTNDRVVFFIDGTGYHFVEGEAVEVSNMAVHAVENNGDTDRIHLIFEYFDADQPVPAWVGKLPSRK
;
A
#
# COMPACT_ATOMS: atom_id res chain seq x y z
N MET A 1 -15.29 34.52 -12.52
CA MET A 1 -14.70 33.20 -12.87
C MET A 1 -15.46 32.16 -12.07
N THR A 2 -16.28 31.33 -12.71
CA THR A 2 -16.98 30.22 -12.04
C THR A 2 -15.95 29.13 -11.69
N ALA A 3 -15.82 28.81 -10.40
CA ALA A 3 -14.96 27.72 -9.97
C ALA A 3 -15.45 26.39 -10.59
N THR A 4 -14.59 25.69 -11.31
CA THR A 4 -14.90 24.35 -11.82
C THR A 4 -15.08 23.40 -10.64
N VAL A 5 -16.30 22.87 -10.47
CA VAL A 5 -16.63 21.87 -9.45
C VAL A 5 -16.32 20.51 -10.05
N PHE A 6 -15.34 19.80 -9.49
CA PHE A 6 -15.00 18.43 -9.90
C PHE A 6 -15.96 17.43 -9.27
N THR A 7 -16.44 16.48 -10.07
CA THR A 7 -17.23 15.33 -9.62
C THR A 7 -16.35 14.07 -9.46
N PRO A 8 -16.82 13.00 -8.79
CA PRO A 8 -16.08 11.74 -8.73
C PRO A 8 -15.69 11.16 -10.10
N ALA A 9 -16.48 11.44 -11.15
CA ALA A 9 -16.18 11.02 -12.53
C ALA A 9 -14.98 11.76 -13.15
N ASP A 10 -14.69 12.97 -12.68
CA ASP A 10 -13.58 13.78 -13.21
C ASP A 10 -12.22 13.37 -12.60
N ILE A 11 -12.23 12.49 -11.60
CA ILE A 11 -11.01 12.05 -10.92
C ILE A 11 -10.37 10.94 -11.72
N GLN A 12 -9.43 11.29 -12.59
CA GLN A 12 -8.68 10.32 -13.37
C GLN A 12 -7.48 9.78 -12.56
N PRO A 13 -7.22 8.46 -12.58
CA PRO A 13 -6.02 7.88 -11.97
C PRO A 13 -4.77 8.27 -12.76
N ASN A 14 -3.60 8.08 -12.14
CA ASN A 14 -2.31 8.23 -12.82
C ASN A 14 -2.25 7.26 -14.03
N PRO A 15 -2.01 7.74 -15.24
CA PRO A 15 -2.00 6.91 -16.46
C PRO A 15 -0.88 5.86 -16.48
N ARG A 16 0.14 6.00 -15.62
CA ARG A 16 1.24 5.03 -15.48
C ARG A 16 0.93 3.89 -14.51
N LYS A 17 -0.18 3.95 -13.74
CA LYS A 17 -0.61 2.85 -12.88
C LYS A 17 -0.98 1.62 -13.70
N THR A 18 -0.72 0.44 -13.11
CA THR A 18 -1.25 -0.80 -13.69
C THR A 18 -2.78 -0.88 -13.53
N THR A 19 -3.44 -1.53 -14.45
CA THR A 19 -4.87 -1.85 -14.37
C THR A 19 -5.13 -3.22 -13.73
N SER A 20 -4.08 -4.02 -13.52
CA SER A 20 -4.14 -5.33 -12.87
C SER A 20 -2.93 -5.51 -11.97
N VAL A 21 -1.94 -6.28 -12.40
CA VAL A 21 -0.69 -6.56 -11.70
C VAL A 21 0.49 -6.23 -12.62
N ARG A 22 1.52 -5.59 -12.06
CA ARG A 22 2.82 -5.38 -12.74
C ARG A 22 3.93 -5.90 -11.83
N ARG A 23 4.66 -6.91 -12.30
CA ARG A 23 5.84 -7.42 -11.59
C ARG A 23 7.02 -6.48 -11.81
N LEU A 24 7.69 -6.08 -10.74
CA LEU A 24 8.77 -5.09 -10.74
C LEU A 24 10.15 -5.74 -10.55
N GLY A 25 10.17 -7.04 -10.21
CA GLY A 25 11.38 -7.82 -10.01
C GLY A 25 11.66 -8.18 -8.56
N GLN A 26 12.74 -8.90 -8.34
CA GLN A 26 13.20 -9.31 -7.01
C GLN A 26 13.93 -8.16 -6.30
N VAL A 27 13.70 -8.05 -4.99
CA VAL A 27 14.36 -7.10 -4.11
C VAL A 27 14.97 -7.83 -2.91
N ASP A 28 16.07 -7.31 -2.39
CA ASP A 28 16.69 -7.86 -1.18
C ASP A 28 15.88 -7.47 0.06
N ILE A 29 15.20 -8.45 0.63
CA ILE A 29 14.37 -8.29 1.83
C ILE A 29 15.03 -8.84 3.10
N ALA A 30 16.22 -9.45 3.03
CA ALA A 30 16.77 -10.30 4.09
C ALA A 30 16.79 -9.59 5.46
N ARG A 31 17.37 -8.41 5.54
CA ARG A 31 17.48 -7.65 6.79
C ARG A 31 16.12 -7.19 7.32
N LEU A 32 15.24 -6.70 6.43
CA LEU A 32 13.91 -6.27 6.82
C LEU A 32 13.08 -7.46 7.30
N ARG A 33 13.10 -8.57 6.57
CA ARG A 33 12.40 -9.81 6.92
C ARG A 33 12.81 -10.32 8.30
N GLU A 34 14.11 -10.40 8.56
CA GLU A 34 14.65 -10.82 9.87
C GLU A 34 14.09 -9.94 11.00
N ALA A 35 14.18 -8.61 10.85
CA ALA A 35 13.67 -7.68 11.85
C ALA A 35 12.14 -7.80 12.07
N VAL A 36 11.37 -7.99 10.99
CA VAL A 36 9.91 -8.14 11.07
C VAL A 36 9.52 -9.45 11.75
N LEU A 37 10.22 -10.55 11.46
CA LEU A 37 9.94 -11.85 12.08
C LEU A 37 10.35 -11.91 13.56
N ALA A 38 11.29 -11.05 13.99
CA ALA A 38 11.69 -10.92 15.39
C ALA A 38 10.75 -10.02 16.22
N LEU A 39 9.76 -9.36 15.62
CA LEU A 39 8.84 -8.48 16.33
C LEU A 39 7.96 -9.26 17.32
N PRO A 40 7.89 -8.84 18.59
CA PRO A 40 6.97 -9.40 19.58
C PRO A 40 5.50 -9.23 19.16
N GLU A 41 4.65 -10.18 19.52
CA GLU A 41 3.19 -10.08 19.28
C GLU A 41 2.60 -8.80 19.92
N ALA A 42 3.07 -8.41 21.10
CA ALA A 42 2.63 -7.19 21.77
C ALA A 42 2.88 -5.92 20.92
N THR A 43 3.95 -5.88 20.11
CA THR A 43 4.19 -4.75 19.19
C THR A 43 3.15 -4.74 18.07
N TRP A 44 2.83 -5.91 17.49
CA TRP A 44 1.78 -6.01 16.48
C TRP A 44 0.42 -5.56 17.03
N ASP A 45 0.10 -5.92 18.26
CA ASP A 45 -1.18 -5.60 18.89
C ASP A 45 -1.28 -4.10 19.22
N SER A 46 -0.24 -3.49 19.82
CA SER A 46 -0.21 -2.08 20.16
C SER A 46 -0.28 -1.18 18.92
N GLU A 47 0.53 -1.46 17.90
CA GLU A 47 0.54 -0.67 16.67
C GLU A 47 -0.77 -0.82 15.87
N ASN A 48 -1.34 -2.03 15.86
CA ASN A 48 -2.63 -2.25 15.22
C ASN A 48 -3.79 -1.54 15.92
N ALA A 49 -3.73 -1.39 17.25
CA ALA A 49 -4.74 -0.64 18.01
C ALA A 49 -4.75 0.86 17.65
N GLU A 50 -3.59 1.43 17.34
CA GLU A 50 -3.41 2.86 17.03
C GLU A 50 -3.39 3.17 15.52
N LYS A 51 -3.51 2.15 14.65
CA LYS A 51 -3.42 2.34 13.20
C LYS A 51 -4.44 3.34 12.65
N PRO A 52 -4.05 4.25 11.73
CA PRO A 52 -4.96 5.23 11.13
C PRO A 52 -5.92 4.64 10.08
N ASN A 53 -5.60 3.47 9.51
CA ASN A 53 -6.34 2.83 8.42
C ASN A 53 -7.40 1.84 8.94
N ARG A 54 -8.41 2.35 9.64
CA ARG A 54 -9.51 1.57 10.25
C ARG A 54 -10.64 1.34 9.25
N PHE A 55 -10.41 0.49 8.25
CA PHE A 55 -11.42 0.11 7.25
C PHE A 55 -11.93 -1.30 7.54
N GLU A 56 -13.25 -1.52 7.48
CA GLU A 56 -13.89 -2.81 7.74
C GLU A 56 -13.27 -3.98 6.93
N ALA A 57 -12.89 -3.73 5.67
CA ALA A 57 -12.24 -4.73 4.82
C ALA A 57 -10.92 -5.26 5.41
N LEU A 58 -10.29 -4.52 6.34
CA LEU A 58 -8.99 -4.80 6.95
C LEU A 58 -9.08 -5.33 8.39
N ASP A 59 -10.29 -5.64 8.90
CA ASP A 59 -10.50 -6.04 10.30
C ASP A 59 -9.77 -7.35 10.67
N ARG A 60 -9.51 -8.21 9.67
CA ARG A 60 -8.77 -9.46 9.88
C ARG A 60 -7.27 -9.36 9.57
N THR A 61 -6.75 -8.14 9.48
CA THR A 61 -5.33 -7.87 9.27
C THR A 61 -4.78 -6.96 10.36
N ARG A 62 -3.58 -7.28 10.84
CA ARG A 62 -2.83 -6.40 11.76
C ARG A 62 -1.84 -5.56 10.96
N HIS A 63 -1.74 -4.28 11.31
CA HIS A 63 -0.86 -3.34 10.62
C HIS A 63 0.09 -2.66 11.59
N ILE A 64 1.31 -2.43 11.12
CA ILE A 64 2.25 -1.47 11.67
C ILE A 64 2.39 -0.39 10.61
N VAL A 65 1.95 0.82 10.91
CA VAL A 65 1.95 1.94 9.95
C VAL A 65 3.09 2.89 10.28
N PHE A 66 3.91 3.21 9.28
CA PHE A 66 5.07 4.08 9.40
C PHE A 66 4.85 5.47 8.83
N ARG A 67 4.11 5.57 7.72
CA ARG A 67 3.71 6.83 7.08
C ARG A 67 2.27 6.73 6.62
N PHE A 68 1.52 7.83 6.73
CA PHE A 68 0.13 7.86 6.29
C PHE A 68 -0.28 9.24 5.79
N VAL A 69 -1.31 9.32 4.93
CA VAL A 69 -1.85 10.59 4.45
C VAL A 69 -2.68 11.27 5.52
N SER A 70 -2.52 12.60 5.66
CA SER A 70 -3.36 13.44 6.51
C SER A 70 -4.60 13.97 5.78
N ASP A 71 -4.65 13.81 4.45
CA ASP A 71 -5.75 14.24 3.60
C ASP A 71 -6.08 13.16 2.56
N PHE A 72 -7.28 12.60 2.62
CA PHE A 72 -7.73 11.59 1.65
C PHE A 72 -8.03 12.15 0.25
N GLN A 73 -7.89 13.44 0.05
CA GLN A 73 -8.02 14.10 -1.26
C GLN A 73 -6.65 14.44 -1.89
N ASP A 74 -5.58 14.48 -1.08
CA ASP A 74 -4.24 14.89 -1.54
C ASP A 74 -3.16 13.99 -0.92
N TRP A 75 -2.61 13.07 -1.70
CA TRP A 75 -1.54 12.15 -1.27
C TRP A 75 -0.23 12.83 -0.89
N ARG A 76 0.01 14.07 -1.31
CA ARG A 76 1.22 14.84 -0.99
C ARG A 76 1.23 15.29 0.47
N LYS A 77 0.05 15.35 1.11
CA LYS A 77 -0.11 15.67 2.52
C LYS A 77 -0.04 14.38 3.32
N HIS A 78 1.14 14.04 3.81
CA HIS A 78 1.38 12.85 4.60
C HIS A 78 2.22 13.16 5.84
N TYR A 79 2.24 12.26 6.79
CA TYR A 79 2.97 12.37 8.05
C TYR A 79 3.61 11.05 8.42
N GLU A 80 4.61 11.12 9.28
CA GLU A 80 5.34 9.99 9.84
C GLU A 80 4.74 9.59 11.18
N LEU A 81 4.66 8.29 11.45
CA LEU A 81 4.31 7.71 12.73
C LEU A 81 5.60 7.39 13.53
N PRO A 82 5.51 7.21 14.87
CA PRO A 82 6.68 7.13 15.74
C PRO A 82 7.73 6.10 15.34
N LEU A 83 7.33 4.96 14.80
CA LEU A 83 8.27 3.90 14.39
C LEU A 83 9.04 4.21 13.09
N TRP A 84 8.64 5.23 12.31
CA TRP A 84 9.30 5.54 11.04
C TRP A 84 10.79 5.78 11.22
N GLU A 85 11.19 6.63 12.16
CA GLU A 85 12.60 7.01 12.33
C GLU A 85 13.49 5.81 12.65
N SER A 86 13.03 4.88 13.48
CA SER A 86 13.80 3.68 13.84
C SER A 86 13.80 2.59 12.76
N TRP A 87 12.79 2.60 11.86
CA TRP A 87 12.63 1.56 10.84
C TRP A 87 13.04 1.99 9.43
N ARG A 88 13.15 3.29 9.16
CA ARG A 88 13.43 3.78 7.81
C ARG A 88 14.68 3.20 7.18
N ALA A 89 15.72 2.96 7.96
CA ALA A 89 17.00 2.38 7.49
C ALA A 89 16.86 0.93 6.98
N LEU A 90 15.79 0.21 7.40
CA LEU A 90 15.43 -1.12 6.90
C LEU A 90 14.44 -1.03 5.74
N LEU A 91 13.50 -0.09 5.79
CA LEU A 91 12.40 0.04 4.83
C LEU A 91 12.85 0.71 3.52
N GLU A 92 13.54 1.84 3.59
CA GLU A 92 13.90 2.63 2.40
C GLU A 92 14.73 1.86 1.36
N PRO A 93 15.75 1.05 1.71
CA PRO A 93 16.47 0.28 0.70
C PRO A 93 15.57 -0.66 -0.10
N VAL A 94 14.66 -1.37 0.57
CA VAL A 94 13.70 -2.27 -0.07
C VAL A 94 12.73 -1.50 -0.97
N MET A 95 12.16 -0.40 -0.46
CA MET A 95 11.23 0.43 -1.22
C MET A 95 11.89 1.04 -2.46
N ARG A 96 13.09 1.61 -2.32
CA ARG A 96 13.84 2.22 -3.45
C ARG A 96 14.21 1.19 -4.51
N GLN A 97 14.66 -0.01 -4.11
CA GLN A 97 14.94 -1.09 -5.03
C GLN A 97 13.67 -1.54 -5.78
N ALA A 98 12.55 -1.67 -5.08
CA ALA A 98 11.27 -2.07 -5.66
C ALA A 98 10.76 -1.11 -6.73
N VAL A 99 10.99 0.21 -6.57
CA VAL A 99 10.50 1.23 -7.50
C VAL A 99 11.52 1.66 -8.56
N ALA A 100 12.75 1.15 -8.51
CA ALA A 100 13.79 1.48 -9.48
C ALA A 100 13.34 1.36 -10.96
N PRO A 101 12.52 0.36 -11.35
CA PRO A 101 12.04 0.25 -12.74
C PRO A 101 11.21 1.43 -13.26
N TYR A 102 10.67 2.31 -12.40
CA TYR A 102 9.91 3.48 -12.83
C TYR A 102 10.81 4.64 -13.28
N GLY A 103 12.05 4.73 -12.76
CA GLY A 103 13.00 5.76 -13.11
C GLY A 103 12.61 7.18 -12.68
N TYR A 104 11.79 7.33 -11.61
CA TYR A 104 11.45 8.64 -11.09
C TYR A 104 12.61 9.25 -10.31
N ALA A 105 12.95 10.50 -10.64
CA ALA A 105 14.07 11.19 -9.99
C ALA A 105 13.73 11.65 -8.56
N ASN A 106 12.48 12.05 -8.35
CA ASN A 106 12.01 12.61 -7.08
C ASN A 106 10.85 11.77 -6.51
N ALA A 107 11.20 10.55 -6.06
CA ALA A 107 10.23 9.58 -5.54
C ALA A 107 9.82 9.88 -4.09
N GLU A 108 8.51 9.94 -3.84
CA GLU A 108 7.89 10.14 -2.54
C GLU A 108 7.00 8.95 -2.14
N PHE A 109 6.94 8.67 -0.83
CA PHE A 109 6.22 7.53 -0.26
C PHE A 109 5.17 7.98 0.76
N PRO A 110 3.92 8.27 0.32
CA PRO A 110 2.90 8.85 1.19
C PRO A 110 2.29 7.88 2.19
N ARG A 111 2.31 6.58 1.90
CA ARG A 111 1.88 5.51 2.81
C ARG A 111 2.92 4.40 2.83
N VAL A 112 3.28 3.95 4.04
CA VAL A 112 4.21 2.84 4.26
C VAL A 112 3.71 2.03 5.45
N MET A 113 3.51 0.72 5.27
CA MET A 113 3.04 -0.15 6.34
C MET A 113 3.47 -1.60 6.16
N LEU A 114 3.55 -2.32 7.27
CA LEU A 114 3.52 -3.77 7.29
C LEU A 114 2.06 -4.21 7.47
N ALA A 115 1.65 -5.23 6.74
CA ALA A 115 0.34 -5.84 6.85
C ALA A 115 0.48 -7.36 7.06
N ARG A 116 0.02 -7.84 8.22
CA ARG A 116 0.05 -9.24 8.62
C ARG A 116 -1.35 -9.83 8.59
N MET A 117 -1.47 -11.01 8.02
CA MET A 117 -2.70 -11.78 7.91
C MET A 117 -2.45 -13.20 8.40
N ALA A 118 -3.18 -13.62 9.42
CA ALA A 118 -3.10 -14.97 9.97
C ALA A 118 -3.68 -16.04 9.01
N PRO A 119 -3.40 -17.32 9.25
CA PRO A 119 -4.09 -18.45 8.60
C PRO A 119 -5.60 -18.28 8.64
N GLY A 120 -6.27 -18.57 7.51
CA GLY A 120 -7.72 -18.39 7.35
C GLY A 120 -8.18 -16.93 7.26
N GLY A 121 -7.23 -15.98 7.21
CA GLY A 121 -7.54 -14.57 7.04
C GLY A 121 -8.11 -14.26 5.67
N VAL A 122 -9.07 -13.30 5.59
CA VAL A 122 -9.69 -12.84 4.37
C VAL A 122 -9.79 -11.32 4.38
N ILE A 123 -9.31 -10.68 3.33
CA ILE A 123 -9.66 -9.30 2.98
C ILE A 123 -10.78 -9.37 1.94
N LYS A 124 -11.98 -8.91 2.32
CA LYS A 124 -13.15 -8.95 1.45
C LYS A 124 -12.94 -8.12 0.18
N PRO A 125 -13.64 -8.44 -0.94
CA PRO A 125 -13.58 -7.65 -2.16
C PRO A 125 -13.91 -6.18 -1.91
N HIS A 126 -13.00 -5.27 -2.29
CA HIS A 126 -13.16 -3.82 -2.15
C HIS A 126 -12.30 -3.06 -3.18
N ARG A 127 -12.44 -1.74 -3.19
CA ARG A 127 -11.60 -0.81 -3.96
C ARG A 127 -11.09 0.29 -3.02
N ASP A 128 -9.89 0.78 -3.25
CA ASP A 128 -9.38 1.97 -2.56
C ASP A 128 -10.01 3.23 -3.18
N ALA A 129 -11.21 3.58 -2.72
CA ALA A 129 -12.04 4.58 -3.39
C ALA A 129 -11.67 6.05 -3.10
N ASN A 130 -10.74 6.33 -2.15
CA ASN A 130 -10.40 7.71 -1.84
C ASN A 130 -9.52 8.34 -2.94
N PRO A 131 -9.67 9.67 -3.21
CA PRO A 131 -8.91 10.35 -4.25
C PRO A 131 -7.39 10.26 -4.08
N ALA A 132 -6.88 10.29 -2.84
CA ALA A 132 -5.45 10.19 -2.56
C ALA A 132 -4.86 8.81 -2.94
N ALA A 133 -5.67 7.76 -3.08
CA ALA A 133 -5.22 6.44 -3.53
C ALA A 133 -5.17 6.30 -5.07
N LYS A 134 -5.78 7.25 -5.82
CA LYS A 134 -5.88 7.15 -7.28
C LYS A 134 -4.58 7.47 -8.01
N TRP A 135 -3.74 8.31 -7.44
CA TRP A 135 -2.53 8.77 -8.12
C TRP A 135 -1.29 7.94 -7.79
N PRO A 136 -0.92 7.70 -6.52
CA PRO A 136 0.26 6.91 -6.20
C PRO A 136 0.13 5.46 -6.69
N HIS A 137 1.25 4.88 -7.11
CA HIS A 137 1.39 3.46 -7.35
C HIS A 137 1.26 2.71 -6.01
N LYS A 138 0.58 1.58 -5.97
CA LYS A 138 0.49 0.73 -4.77
C LYS A 138 1.35 -0.51 -4.95
N ILE A 139 2.40 -0.60 -4.16
CA ILE A 139 3.42 -1.64 -4.26
C ILE A 139 3.30 -2.59 -3.07
N HIS A 140 3.38 -3.88 -3.35
CA HIS A 140 3.48 -4.95 -2.37
C HIS A 140 4.82 -5.65 -2.51
N VAL A 141 5.48 -5.91 -1.38
CA VAL A 141 6.66 -6.78 -1.29
C VAL A 141 6.40 -7.82 -0.22
N PRO A 142 6.15 -9.09 -0.58
CA PRO A 142 5.98 -10.16 0.40
C PRO A 142 7.28 -10.38 1.18
N LEU A 143 7.18 -10.33 2.51
CA LEU A 143 8.27 -10.65 3.45
C LEU A 143 8.12 -12.06 4.01
N LEU A 144 6.89 -12.53 4.12
CA LEU A 144 6.51 -13.89 4.49
C LEU A 144 5.23 -14.24 3.73
N THR A 145 5.19 -15.37 3.07
CA THR A 145 4.01 -15.89 2.37
C THR A 145 4.02 -17.41 2.31
N ASN A 146 2.97 -18.01 1.78
CA ASN A 146 2.89 -19.44 1.49
C ASN A 146 2.13 -19.63 0.16
N ASP A 147 2.24 -20.80 -0.44
CA ASP A 147 1.68 -21.17 -1.75
C ASP A 147 0.14 -21.15 -1.83
N ARG A 148 -0.54 -21.05 -0.66
CA ARG A 148 -2.00 -20.98 -0.57
C ARG A 148 -2.54 -19.58 -0.31
N VAL A 149 -1.67 -18.55 -0.34
CA VAL A 149 -2.08 -17.14 -0.35
C VAL A 149 -2.46 -16.74 -1.77
N VAL A 150 -3.69 -16.28 -1.94
CA VAL A 150 -4.21 -15.81 -3.23
C VAL A 150 -4.63 -14.35 -3.13
N PHE A 151 -4.11 -13.54 -4.04
CA PHE A 151 -4.51 -12.14 -4.23
C PHE A 151 -5.40 -12.06 -5.47
N PHE A 152 -6.63 -11.59 -5.32
CA PHE A 152 -7.57 -11.46 -6.43
C PHE A 152 -7.62 -10.02 -6.94
N ILE A 153 -7.57 -9.84 -8.25
CA ILE A 153 -7.82 -8.57 -8.95
C ILE A 153 -8.89 -8.83 -10.02
N ASP A 154 -10.05 -8.18 -9.90
CA ASP A 154 -11.22 -8.39 -10.78
C ASP A 154 -11.52 -9.88 -11.02
N GLY A 155 -11.45 -10.68 -9.95
CA GLY A 155 -11.72 -12.12 -9.96
C GLY A 155 -10.56 -13.00 -10.45
N THR A 156 -9.47 -12.44 -10.98
CA THR A 156 -8.29 -13.22 -11.36
C THR A 156 -7.38 -13.39 -10.16
N GLY A 157 -7.01 -14.65 -9.84
CA GLY A 157 -6.12 -15.01 -8.73
C GLY A 157 -4.64 -14.87 -9.12
N TYR A 158 -3.86 -14.29 -8.22
CA TYR A 158 -2.40 -14.14 -8.32
C TYR A 158 -1.74 -14.65 -7.05
N HIS A 159 -0.57 -15.26 -7.21
CA HIS A 159 0.33 -15.55 -6.10
C HIS A 159 1.58 -14.67 -6.23
N PHE A 160 2.00 -14.06 -5.11
CA PHE A 160 3.22 -13.24 -5.01
C PHE A 160 4.23 -13.96 -4.12
N VAL A 161 5.44 -14.15 -4.63
CA VAL A 161 6.51 -14.84 -3.91
C VAL A 161 7.33 -13.89 -3.04
N GLU A 162 8.00 -14.41 -2.02
CA GLU A 162 8.85 -13.62 -1.11
C GLU A 162 9.91 -12.83 -1.89
N GLY A 163 10.06 -11.54 -1.56
CA GLY A 163 11.00 -10.62 -2.19
C GLY A 163 10.58 -10.11 -3.57
N GLU A 164 9.50 -10.58 -4.16
CA GLU A 164 9.01 -10.05 -5.43
C GLU A 164 8.24 -8.75 -5.22
N ALA A 165 8.76 -7.64 -5.75
CA ALA A 165 8.04 -6.38 -5.76
C ALA A 165 6.94 -6.40 -6.84
N VAL A 166 5.72 -6.04 -6.46
CA VAL A 166 4.54 -6.08 -7.35
C VAL A 166 3.71 -4.82 -7.20
N GLU A 167 3.47 -4.09 -8.28
CA GLU A 167 2.41 -3.08 -8.31
C GLU A 167 1.06 -3.76 -8.51
N VAL A 168 0.08 -3.39 -7.69
CA VAL A 168 -1.29 -3.89 -7.78
C VAL A 168 -2.26 -2.75 -8.10
N SER A 169 -3.28 -3.05 -8.91
CA SER A 169 -4.37 -2.10 -9.15
C SER A 169 -5.28 -2.02 -7.94
N ASN A 170 -5.11 -0.98 -7.13
CA ASN A 170 -6.00 -0.68 -6.02
C ASN A 170 -7.33 -0.02 -6.48
N MET A 171 -7.43 0.31 -7.77
CA MET A 171 -8.64 0.85 -8.41
C MET A 171 -9.57 -0.25 -8.93
N ALA A 172 -9.05 -1.44 -9.20
CA ALA A 172 -9.81 -2.66 -9.49
C ALA A 172 -10.40 -3.23 -8.20
N VAL A 173 -11.44 -4.06 -8.31
CA VAL A 173 -11.93 -4.83 -7.15
C VAL A 173 -10.85 -5.84 -6.77
N HIS A 174 -10.37 -5.76 -5.52
CA HIS A 174 -9.33 -6.66 -5.05
C HIS A 174 -9.70 -7.29 -3.71
N ALA A 175 -9.20 -8.51 -3.50
CA ALA A 175 -9.41 -9.32 -2.31
C ALA A 175 -8.16 -10.15 -2.02
N VAL A 176 -8.02 -10.65 -0.80
CA VAL A 176 -6.91 -11.56 -0.44
C VAL A 176 -7.44 -12.67 0.46
N GLU A 177 -6.98 -13.88 0.22
CA GLU A 177 -7.23 -15.05 1.06
C GLU A 177 -5.89 -15.68 1.46
N ASN A 178 -5.74 -16.00 2.74
CA ASN A 178 -4.66 -16.85 3.25
C ASN A 178 -5.22 -18.21 3.62
N ASN A 179 -5.24 -19.13 2.68
CA ASN A 179 -5.73 -20.48 2.85
C ASN A 179 -4.64 -21.46 3.35
N GLY A 180 -3.46 -20.92 3.71
CA GLY A 180 -2.33 -21.67 4.26
C GLY A 180 -2.40 -21.83 5.79
N ASP A 181 -1.32 -22.34 6.35
CA ASP A 181 -1.15 -22.63 7.78
C ASP A 181 -0.12 -21.70 8.45
N THR A 182 0.46 -20.77 7.71
CA THR A 182 1.39 -19.75 8.18
C THR A 182 0.87 -18.35 7.91
N ASP A 183 1.39 -17.37 8.64
CA ASP A 183 1.10 -15.95 8.40
C ASP A 183 1.55 -15.52 7.01
N ARG A 184 0.86 -14.51 6.49
CA ARG A 184 1.30 -13.71 5.36
C ARG A 184 1.66 -12.31 5.86
N ILE A 185 2.88 -11.83 5.58
CA ILE A 185 3.34 -10.48 5.92
C ILE A 185 3.87 -9.79 4.66
N HIS A 186 3.29 -8.65 4.32
CA HIS A 186 3.75 -7.80 3.23
C HIS A 186 4.22 -6.44 3.74
N LEU A 187 5.31 -5.92 3.19
CA LEU A 187 5.54 -4.50 3.11
C LEU A 187 4.63 -3.95 2.01
N ILE A 188 3.77 -2.99 2.37
CA ILE A 188 2.87 -2.30 1.45
C ILE A 188 3.20 -0.82 1.50
N PHE A 189 3.41 -0.21 0.34
CA PHE A 189 3.62 1.21 0.28
C PHE A 189 3.04 1.82 -0.98
N GLU A 190 2.74 3.10 -0.91
CA GLU A 190 2.36 3.91 -2.04
C GLU A 190 3.53 4.81 -2.44
N TYR A 191 3.59 5.15 -3.74
CA TYR A 191 4.72 5.85 -4.30
C TYR A 191 4.31 6.67 -5.52
N PHE A 192 4.88 7.88 -5.63
CA PHE A 192 4.64 8.78 -6.76
C PHE A 192 5.89 9.61 -7.07
N ASP A 193 5.90 10.22 -8.26
CA ASP A 193 6.92 11.18 -8.66
C ASP A 193 6.48 12.60 -8.25
N ALA A 194 7.24 13.23 -7.36
CA ALA A 194 6.93 14.58 -6.88
C ALA A 194 7.10 15.66 -7.98
N ASP A 195 7.82 15.35 -9.07
CA ASP A 195 8.00 16.26 -10.20
C ASP A 195 6.84 16.19 -11.21
N GLN A 196 5.94 15.19 -11.08
CA GLN A 196 4.79 15.11 -11.97
C GLN A 196 3.77 16.22 -11.72
N PRO A 197 3.19 16.79 -12.79
CA PRO A 197 2.12 17.78 -12.65
C PRO A 197 0.96 17.24 -11.82
N VAL A 198 0.53 18.03 -10.85
CA VAL A 198 -0.61 17.69 -10.01
C VAL A 198 -1.90 17.82 -10.80
N PRO A 199 -2.76 16.78 -10.85
CA PRO A 199 -4.05 16.87 -11.52
C PRO A 199 -4.92 18.01 -10.99
N ALA A 200 -5.64 18.68 -11.87
CA ALA A 200 -6.44 19.87 -11.54
C ALA A 200 -7.54 19.61 -10.48
N TRP A 201 -7.95 18.37 -10.27
CA TRP A 201 -8.98 17.99 -9.30
C TRP A 201 -8.45 17.86 -7.85
N VAL A 202 -7.13 17.75 -7.64
CA VAL A 202 -6.54 17.55 -6.31
C VAL A 202 -6.87 18.71 -5.38
N GLY A 203 -7.40 18.41 -4.21
CA GLY A 203 -7.79 19.40 -3.20
C GLY A 203 -9.02 20.24 -3.55
N LYS A 204 -9.73 19.95 -4.66
CA LYS A 204 -10.92 20.70 -5.10
C LYS A 204 -12.23 19.90 -5.01
N LEU A 205 -12.17 18.69 -4.51
CA LEU A 205 -13.37 17.89 -4.30
C LEU A 205 -14.12 18.35 -3.05
N PRO A 206 -15.47 18.34 -3.08
CA PRO A 206 -16.25 18.61 -1.88
C PRO A 206 -15.91 17.58 -0.79
N SER A 207 -15.69 18.06 0.44
CA SER A 207 -15.50 17.18 1.59
C SER A 207 -16.74 16.27 1.72
N ARG A 208 -16.58 14.97 1.75
CA ARG A 208 -17.66 14.09 2.19
C ARG A 208 -17.89 14.40 3.68
N LYS A 209 -19.09 14.93 3.99
CA LYS A 209 -19.57 15.04 5.36
C LYS A 209 -19.83 13.64 5.93
#